data_7ebbe7db546118339e59dcbcc2533e98
#
_entry.id   7ebbe7db546118339e59dcbcc2533e98
#
_cell.length_a   1.000
_cell.length_b   1.000
_cell.length_c   1.000
_cell.angle_alpha   90.00
_cell.angle_beta   90.00
_cell.angle_gamma   90.00
#
_symmetry.space_group_name_H-M   'P 1'
#
loop_
_entity.id
_entity.type
_entity.pdbx_description
1 polymer ?
#
loop_
_entity_poly.entity_id
_entity_poly.type
_entity_poly.pdbx_seq_one_letter_code
_entity_poly.pdbx_strand_id
1 'polypeptide(L)'
;MKNIKLLNNVSDVWREVIDENEYNLSADAENPEAIIVRSADMHEYAVEPSVCAVGRAGVGVNNIPLDKFAEQGIMVFNTPGANANAVKELVLACLLLASRDIAGGIAWANGLKGSEGIEAAVEKGKKSFVGPELTGKTLGVIGLGAVGLLVANAASALGMNVLGYDPYISVDNAWKLSRAVKHAKSEQEVIENADYLTIHVPLTDETRGKFNLALLKTMKKGAALLNFARGELAVYDDIITALHEGIIRRYVCDFPTEKLLGVPGVICIPHLGASTPESEDNCVRMVASEIDAYLKTGAVSHSVNFPDLDPGAVSCPRMVVLHKNIPNVVSSITSRISERHINIEGMLDKSRGPHAITILDIDTVPTDGLIREINALESVYGVRVLGV
;
A
#
# COMPACT_ATOMS: atom_id res chain seq x y z
N MET A 1 29.06 -7.42 11.21
CA MET A 1 28.16 -7.55 10.05
C MET A 1 26.81 -7.94 10.60
N LYS A 2 25.75 -7.18 10.30
CA LYS A 2 24.38 -7.45 10.74
C LYS A 2 23.73 -8.46 9.83
N ASN A 3 22.88 -9.34 10.36
CA ASN A 3 22.19 -10.36 9.57
C ASN A 3 20.75 -9.95 9.30
N ILE A 4 20.30 -10.08 8.05
CA ILE A 4 18.91 -9.92 7.63
C ILE A 4 18.46 -11.22 6.95
N LYS A 5 17.37 -11.81 7.45
CA LYS A 5 16.81 -13.04 6.91
C LYS A 5 15.81 -12.77 5.81
N LEU A 6 15.93 -13.49 4.70
CA LEU A 6 15.00 -13.40 3.58
C LEU A 6 14.02 -14.57 3.63
N LEU A 7 12.72 -14.28 3.71
CA LEU A 7 11.66 -15.30 3.65
C LEU A 7 10.93 -15.24 2.32
N ASN A 8 10.83 -16.38 1.64
CA ASN A 8 10.31 -16.56 0.29
C ASN A 8 11.26 -15.97 -0.79
N ASN A 9 10.74 -15.90 -2.02
CA ASN A 9 11.47 -15.35 -3.16
C ASN A 9 11.54 -13.82 -3.09
N VAL A 10 12.49 -13.28 -2.36
CA VAL A 10 12.84 -11.87 -2.35
C VAL A 10 13.87 -11.63 -3.44
N SER A 11 13.61 -10.66 -4.32
CA SER A 11 14.52 -10.27 -5.40
C SER A 11 15.85 -9.75 -4.87
N ASP A 12 16.95 -10.00 -5.58
CA ASP A 12 18.31 -9.59 -5.18
C ASP A 12 18.56 -8.06 -5.34
N VAL A 13 17.59 -7.28 -5.79
CA VAL A 13 17.73 -5.82 -5.96
C VAL A 13 17.96 -5.05 -4.66
N TRP A 14 17.79 -5.70 -3.50
CA TRP A 14 18.20 -5.14 -2.21
C TRP A 14 19.71 -4.77 -2.20
N ARG A 15 20.55 -5.44 -3.02
CA ARG A 15 21.98 -5.13 -3.20
C ARG A 15 22.24 -3.72 -3.72
N GLU A 16 21.26 -3.10 -4.37
CA GLU A 16 21.35 -1.72 -4.86
C GLU A 16 21.20 -0.68 -3.74
N VAL A 17 20.69 -1.11 -2.59
CA VAL A 17 20.26 -0.22 -1.49
C VAL A 17 21.07 -0.47 -0.21
N ILE A 18 21.38 -1.74 0.07
CA ILE A 18 22.07 -2.18 1.30
C ILE A 18 23.54 -2.47 0.99
N ASP A 19 24.43 -1.93 1.81
CA ASP A 19 25.88 -2.23 1.71
C ASP A 19 26.19 -3.65 2.20
N GLU A 20 26.61 -4.52 1.30
CA GLU A 20 26.99 -5.91 1.60
C GLU A 20 28.22 -6.03 2.55
N ASN A 21 28.98 -4.94 2.77
CA ASN A 21 30.05 -4.94 3.76
C ASN A 21 29.51 -4.78 5.20
N GLU A 22 28.31 -4.20 5.35
CA GLU A 22 27.67 -3.99 6.64
C GLU A 22 26.68 -5.10 6.99
N TYR A 23 26.04 -5.68 5.97
CA TYR A 23 24.95 -6.64 6.13
C TYR A 23 25.18 -7.95 5.38
N ASN A 24 24.78 -9.04 6.00
CA ASN A 24 24.64 -10.34 5.38
C ASN A 24 23.13 -10.65 5.19
N LEU A 25 22.66 -10.72 3.94
CA LEU A 25 21.28 -11.06 3.61
C LEU A 25 21.22 -12.46 3.02
N SER A 26 20.56 -13.39 3.72
CA SER A 26 20.35 -14.74 3.21
C SER A 26 19.10 -15.40 3.81
N ALA A 27 18.60 -16.46 3.17
CA ALA A 27 17.50 -17.26 3.71
C ALA A 27 17.92 -18.02 4.97
N ASP A 28 19.21 -18.37 5.09
CA ASP A 28 19.78 -19.16 6.18
C ASP A 28 20.50 -18.27 7.20
N ALA A 29 20.23 -16.96 7.23
CA ALA A 29 20.85 -16.05 8.18
C ALA A 29 20.54 -16.47 9.63
N GLU A 30 21.56 -16.68 10.43
CA GLU A 30 21.46 -17.00 11.87
C GLU A 30 21.43 -15.71 12.69
N ASN A 31 20.64 -15.70 13.78
CA ASN A 31 20.46 -14.55 14.66
C ASN A 31 20.21 -13.23 13.90
N PRO A 32 19.21 -13.16 13.00
CA PRO A 32 18.96 -11.99 12.21
C PRO A 32 18.45 -10.82 13.07
N GLU A 33 18.90 -9.60 12.77
CA GLU A 33 18.33 -8.38 13.36
C GLU A 33 17.04 -7.96 12.67
N ALA A 34 16.86 -8.34 11.40
CA ALA A 34 15.64 -8.07 10.65
C ALA A 34 15.25 -9.23 9.72
N ILE A 35 13.99 -9.23 9.31
CA ILE A 35 13.44 -10.18 8.34
C ILE A 35 12.79 -9.41 7.20
N ILE A 36 13.09 -9.76 5.95
CA ILE A 36 12.34 -9.32 4.77
C ILE A 36 11.45 -10.47 4.31
N VAL A 37 10.15 -10.22 4.21
CA VAL A 37 9.15 -11.22 3.82
C VAL A 37 8.27 -10.69 2.69
N ARG A 38 7.79 -11.57 1.81
CA ARG A 38 6.82 -11.22 0.78
C ARG A 38 5.44 -11.82 1.07
N SER A 39 5.31 -13.13 1.02
CA SER A 39 4.03 -13.83 1.11
C SER A 39 3.98 -14.94 2.16
N ALA A 40 5.09 -15.23 2.87
CA ALA A 40 5.06 -16.21 3.95
C ALA A 40 4.11 -15.75 5.05
N ASP A 41 3.33 -16.69 5.58
CA ASP A 41 2.51 -16.47 6.77
C ASP A 41 3.40 -16.47 8.02
N MET A 42 3.35 -15.37 8.77
CA MET A 42 4.15 -15.19 9.98
C MET A 42 3.33 -15.34 11.28
N HIS A 43 2.05 -15.72 11.21
CA HIS A 43 1.23 -15.86 12.40
C HIS A 43 1.76 -16.94 13.35
N GLU A 44 2.20 -18.07 12.79
CA GLU A 44 2.80 -19.18 13.53
C GLU A 44 4.33 -19.24 13.41
N TYR A 45 4.94 -18.23 12.77
CA TYR A 45 6.39 -18.19 12.61
C TYR A 45 7.07 -17.87 13.94
N ALA A 46 8.02 -18.71 14.34
CA ALA A 46 8.85 -18.49 15.53
C ALA A 46 9.96 -17.50 15.18
N VAL A 47 9.79 -16.24 15.59
CA VAL A 47 10.77 -15.20 15.36
C VAL A 47 11.90 -15.31 16.37
N GLU A 48 13.15 -15.23 15.90
CA GLU A 48 14.34 -15.25 16.76
C GLU A 48 14.40 -13.99 17.67
N PRO A 49 14.87 -14.11 18.92
CA PRO A 49 14.91 -12.99 19.87
C PRO A 49 15.77 -11.78 19.42
N SER A 50 16.66 -11.98 18.46
CA SER A 50 17.49 -10.92 17.88
C SER A 50 16.74 -10.00 16.92
N VAL A 51 15.57 -10.44 16.42
CA VAL A 51 14.79 -9.67 15.43
C VAL A 51 14.16 -8.45 16.07
N CYS A 52 14.44 -7.29 15.53
CA CYS A 52 13.83 -6.02 15.94
C CYS A 52 13.01 -5.35 14.82
N ALA A 53 13.09 -5.88 13.60
CA ALA A 53 12.33 -5.36 12.46
C ALA A 53 11.87 -6.47 11.52
N VAL A 54 10.67 -6.32 10.97
CA VAL A 54 10.13 -7.14 9.88
C VAL A 54 9.66 -6.22 8.78
N GLY A 55 10.17 -6.42 7.57
CA GLY A 55 9.77 -5.66 6.40
C GLY A 55 8.99 -6.53 5.42
N ARG A 56 7.77 -6.14 5.07
CA ARG A 56 7.00 -6.80 4.04
C ARG A 56 7.20 -6.13 2.68
N ALA A 57 7.79 -6.85 1.73
CA ALA A 57 7.90 -6.39 0.33
C ALA A 57 6.51 -6.40 -0.34
N GLY A 58 5.70 -5.40 -0.05
CA GLY A 58 4.35 -5.20 -0.56
C GLY A 58 3.47 -4.38 0.39
N VAL A 59 2.27 -3.99 -0.07
CA VAL A 59 1.39 -3.05 0.65
C VAL A 59 0.54 -3.71 1.74
N GLY A 60 -0.08 -4.86 1.45
CA GLY A 60 -0.93 -5.57 2.42
C GLY A 60 -0.07 -6.27 3.50
N VAL A 61 -0.57 -6.43 4.71
CA VAL A 61 0.14 -7.07 5.84
C VAL A 61 -0.67 -8.16 6.53
N ASN A 62 -1.63 -8.75 5.80
CA ASN A 62 -2.54 -9.76 6.35
C ASN A 62 -1.82 -11.04 6.80
N ASN A 63 -0.60 -11.27 6.34
CA ASN A 63 0.25 -12.40 6.69
C ASN A 63 1.17 -12.13 7.89
N ILE A 64 1.02 -10.97 8.58
CA ILE A 64 1.90 -10.56 9.70
C ILE A 64 1.04 -10.24 10.93
N PRO A 65 1.31 -10.84 12.10
CA PRO A 65 0.59 -10.58 13.34
C PRO A 65 1.08 -9.28 14.00
N LEU A 66 0.52 -8.13 13.59
CA LEU A 66 1.02 -6.78 13.93
C LEU A 66 1.08 -6.53 15.44
N ASP A 67 0.00 -6.84 16.19
CA ASP A 67 -0.08 -6.59 17.63
C ASP A 67 0.91 -7.48 18.39
N LYS A 68 0.99 -8.76 18.05
CA LYS A 68 1.97 -9.70 18.63
C LYS A 68 3.41 -9.22 18.43
N PHE A 69 3.73 -8.72 17.23
CA PHE A 69 5.06 -8.22 16.93
C PHE A 69 5.35 -6.90 17.64
N ALA A 70 4.36 -6.00 17.76
CA ALA A 70 4.53 -4.78 18.54
C ALA A 70 4.85 -5.10 20.01
N GLU A 71 4.12 -6.02 20.64
CA GLU A 71 4.35 -6.47 22.03
C GLU A 71 5.72 -7.14 22.21
N GLN A 72 6.29 -7.71 21.18
CA GLN A 72 7.64 -8.28 21.15
C GLN A 72 8.74 -7.24 20.87
N GLY A 73 8.39 -5.96 20.70
CA GLY A 73 9.34 -4.91 20.33
C GLY A 73 9.84 -4.99 18.89
N ILE A 74 9.06 -5.60 18.00
CA ILE A 74 9.40 -5.74 16.57
C ILE A 74 8.67 -4.69 15.77
N MET A 75 9.42 -3.84 15.07
CA MET A 75 8.92 -2.87 14.11
C MET A 75 8.49 -3.57 12.82
N VAL A 76 7.30 -3.26 12.29
CA VAL A 76 6.82 -3.83 11.02
C VAL A 76 6.67 -2.75 9.97
N PHE A 77 7.36 -2.91 8.83
CA PHE A 77 7.30 -2.04 7.66
C PHE A 77 6.51 -2.66 6.52
N ASN A 78 5.88 -1.82 5.70
CA ASN A 78 5.33 -2.22 4.41
C ASN A 78 5.75 -1.19 3.34
N THR A 79 5.41 -1.43 2.07
CA THR A 79 5.91 -0.61 0.95
C THR A 79 4.77 0.09 0.20
N PRO A 80 4.08 1.07 0.83
CA PRO A 80 2.98 1.77 0.18
C PRO A 80 3.48 2.60 -1.01
N GLY A 81 2.83 2.39 -2.16
CA GLY A 81 3.16 3.13 -3.38
C GLY A 81 4.28 2.52 -4.23
N ALA A 82 5.06 1.56 -3.75
CA ALA A 82 6.09 0.90 -4.54
C ALA A 82 5.53 0.21 -5.81
N ASN A 83 4.30 -0.29 -5.72
CA ASN A 83 3.57 -0.94 -6.82
C ASN A 83 2.67 0.01 -7.62
N ALA A 84 2.69 1.31 -7.32
CA ALA A 84 1.69 2.25 -7.86
C ALA A 84 1.73 2.36 -9.39
N ASN A 85 2.91 2.25 -10.01
CA ASN A 85 3.02 2.27 -11.47
C ASN A 85 2.37 1.05 -12.12
N ALA A 86 2.60 -0.15 -11.59
CA ALA A 86 2.00 -1.37 -12.11
C ALA A 86 0.46 -1.31 -12.04
N VAL A 87 -0.08 -0.88 -10.89
CA VAL A 87 -1.53 -0.71 -10.74
C VAL A 87 -2.07 0.34 -11.72
N LYS A 88 -1.38 1.49 -11.89
CA LYS A 88 -1.76 2.51 -12.86
C LYS A 88 -1.85 1.93 -14.28
N GLU A 89 -0.88 1.14 -14.69
CA GLU A 89 -0.89 0.52 -16.03
C GLU A 89 -2.04 -0.45 -16.22
N LEU A 90 -2.35 -1.26 -15.22
CA LEU A 90 -3.51 -2.14 -15.24
C LEU A 90 -4.82 -1.34 -15.31
N VAL A 91 -4.97 -0.25 -14.54
CA VAL A 91 -6.14 0.63 -14.60
C VAL A 91 -6.33 1.22 -15.99
N LEU A 92 -5.26 1.67 -16.66
CA LEU A 92 -5.33 2.19 -18.03
C LEU A 92 -5.75 1.12 -19.02
N ALA A 93 -5.20 -0.08 -18.95
CA ALA A 93 -5.63 -1.22 -19.75
C ALA A 93 -7.13 -1.51 -19.55
N CYS A 94 -7.59 -1.48 -18.31
CA CYS A 94 -8.96 -1.73 -17.94
C CYS A 94 -9.93 -0.60 -18.32
N LEU A 95 -9.49 0.65 -18.40
CA LEU A 95 -10.26 1.74 -19.00
C LEU A 95 -10.56 1.45 -20.48
N LEU A 96 -9.58 0.94 -21.22
CA LEU A 96 -9.76 0.55 -22.62
C LEU A 96 -10.69 -0.67 -22.77
N LEU A 97 -10.56 -1.68 -21.90
CA LEU A 97 -11.46 -2.84 -21.85
C LEU A 97 -12.88 -2.45 -21.46
N ALA A 98 -13.06 -1.49 -20.54
CA ALA A 98 -14.38 -0.97 -20.16
C ALA A 98 -15.01 -0.13 -21.27
N SER A 99 -14.20 0.48 -22.13
CA SER A 99 -14.65 1.31 -23.24
C SER A 99 -15.26 0.49 -24.37
N ARG A 100 -14.55 -0.55 -24.83
CA ARG A 100 -14.96 -1.48 -25.89
C ARG A 100 -14.86 -2.91 -25.39
N ASP A 101 -15.72 -3.79 -25.85
CA ASP A 101 -15.67 -5.21 -25.47
C ASP A 101 -14.54 -5.94 -26.20
N ILE A 102 -13.28 -5.55 -25.89
CA ILE A 102 -12.09 -6.13 -26.53
C ILE A 102 -11.93 -7.60 -26.13
N ALA A 103 -12.14 -7.94 -24.86
CA ALA A 103 -12.01 -9.31 -24.38
C ALA A 103 -13.04 -10.26 -25.03
N GLY A 104 -14.30 -9.85 -25.07
CA GLY A 104 -15.35 -10.59 -25.78
C GLY A 104 -15.07 -10.71 -27.28
N GLY A 105 -14.58 -9.62 -27.90
CA GLY A 105 -14.15 -9.62 -29.30
C GLY A 105 -13.03 -10.62 -29.60
N ILE A 106 -12.02 -10.68 -28.75
CA ILE A 106 -10.91 -11.66 -28.85
C ILE A 106 -11.44 -13.10 -28.73
N ALA A 107 -12.26 -13.36 -27.71
CA ALA A 107 -12.83 -14.69 -27.48
C ALA A 107 -13.69 -15.13 -28.67
N TRP A 108 -14.54 -14.22 -29.18
CA TRP A 108 -15.35 -14.47 -30.35
C TRP A 108 -14.54 -14.73 -31.62
N ALA A 109 -13.52 -13.90 -31.90
CA ALA A 109 -12.65 -14.08 -33.07
C ALA A 109 -11.90 -15.42 -33.04
N ASN A 110 -11.40 -15.83 -31.86
CA ASN A 110 -10.77 -17.14 -31.69
C ASN A 110 -11.77 -18.30 -31.95
N GLY A 111 -13.05 -18.11 -31.64
CA GLY A 111 -14.11 -19.08 -31.88
C GLY A 111 -14.44 -19.29 -33.38
N LEU A 112 -13.98 -18.39 -34.27
CA LEU A 112 -14.15 -18.55 -35.74
C LEU A 112 -13.13 -19.53 -36.35
N LYS A 113 -12.19 -20.06 -35.59
CA LYS A 113 -11.19 -21.02 -36.09
C LYS A 113 -11.87 -22.23 -36.71
N GLY A 114 -11.55 -22.51 -37.97
CA GLY A 114 -12.11 -23.63 -38.73
C GLY A 114 -13.44 -23.33 -39.46
N SER A 115 -13.96 -22.11 -39.35
CA SER A 115 -15.13 -21.67 -40.12
C SER A 115 -14.73 -21.23 -41.51
N GLU A 116 -15.65 -21.37 -42.48
CA GLU A 116 -15.48 -20.81 -43.82
C GLU A 116 -15.87 -19.31 -43.82
N GLY A 117 -15.20 -18.49 -44.64
CA GLY A 117 -15.54 -17.08 -44.85
C GLY A 117 -15.30 -16.20 -43.62
N ILE A 118 -14.23 -16.42 -42.89
CA ILE A 118 -13.88 -15.72 -41.64
C ILE A 118 -13.93 -14.20 -41.81
N GLU A 119 -13.36 -13.64 -42.88
CA GLU A 119 -13.34 -12.20 -43.13
C GLU A 119 -14.77 -11.61 -43.21
N ALA A 120 -15.68 -12.28 -43.93
CA ALA A 120 -17.07 -11.85 -44.02
C ALA A 120 -17.80 -11.97 -42.68
N ALA A 121 -17.50 -13.01 -41.87
CA ALA A 121 -18.04 -13.18 -40.54
C ALA A 121 -17.54 -12.06 -39.60
N VAL A 122 -16.27 -11.69 -39.68
CA VAL A 122 -15.69 -10.59 -38.91
C VAL A 122 -16.35 -9.24 -39.24
N GLU A 123 -16.49 -8.90 -40.51
CA GLU A 123 -17.14 -7.65 -40.91
C GLU A 123 -18.61 -7.57 -40.45
N LYS A 124 -19.32 -8.68 -40.40
CA LYS A 124 -20.70 -8.75 -39.93
C LYS A 124 -20.80 -8.69 -38.41
N GLY A 125 -19.90 -9.40 -37.70
CA GLY A 125 -19.96 -9.58 -36.24
C GLY A 125 -19.32 -8.46 -35.44
N LYS A 126 -18.32 -7.73 -35.97
CA LYS A 126 -17.57 -6.69 -35.26
C LYS A 126 -18.43 -5.62 -34.57
N LYS A 127 -19.65 -5.39 -35.06
CA LYS A 127 -20.61 -4.40 -34.52
C LYS A 127 -21.03 -4.71 -33.09
N SER A 128 -20.91 -5.96 -32.61
CA SER A 128 -21.26 -6.38 -31.25
C SER A 128 -20.24 -5.91 -30.21
N PHE A 129 -19.05 -5.50 -30.64
CA PHE A 129 -17.94 -5.13 -29.74
C PHE A 129 -17.59 -3.64 -29.79
N VAL A 130 -18.43 -2.82 -30.39
CA VAL A 130 -18.25 -1.37 -30.55
C VAL A 130 -18.43 -0.68 -29.21
N GLY A 131 -17.62 0.38 -28.97
CA GLY A 131 -17.74 1.24 -27.79
C GLY A 131 -17.12 2.62 -28.02
N PRO A 132 -17.26 3.53 -27.06
CA PRO A 132 -16.77 4.91 -27.17
C PRO A 132 -15.24 4.99 -27.10
N GLU A 133 -14.70 6.09 -27.60
CA GLU A 133 -13.32 6.50 -27.33
C GLU A 133 -13.19 7.12 -25.93
N LEU A 134 -11.98 7.09 -25.36
CA LEU A 134 -11.67 7.73 -24.07
C LEU A 134 -11.48 9.24 -24.21
N THR A 135 -10.96 9.72 -25.33
CA THR A 135 -10.70 11.14 -25.58
C THR A 135 -11.97 11.99 -25.37
N GLY A 136 -11.84 13.04 -24.57
CA GLY A 136 -12.93 13.95 -24.21
C GLY A 136 -13.94 13.40 -23.19
N LYS A 137 -13.85 12.12 -22.80
CA LYS A 137 -14.66 11.56 -21.69
C LYS A 137 -14.10 12.00 -20.34
N THR A 138 -14.95 12.04 -19.33
CA THR A 138 -14.56 12.41 -17.97
C THR A 138 -14.20 11.17 -17.17
N LEU A 139 -12.96 11.14 -16.68
CA LEU A 139 -12.53 10.21 -15.62
C LEU A 139 -12.68 10.87 -14.27
N GLY A 140 -13.51 10.32 -13.41
CA GLY A 140 -13.57 10.63 -11.99
C GLY A 140 -12.53 9.79 -11.23
N VAL A 141 -11.73 10.42 -10.39
CA VAL A 141 -10.74 9.75 -9.55
C VAL A 141 -11.02 10.05 -8.08
N ILE A 142 -11.39 9.03 -7.31
CA ILE A 142 -11.60 9.13 -5.87
C ILE A 142 -10.38 8.53 -5.16
N GLY A 143 -9.67 9.40 -4.41
CA GLY A 143 -8.36 9.10 -3.82
C GLY A 143 -7.22 9.45 -4.77
N LEU A 144 -6.42 10.47 -4.39
CA LEU A 144 -5.25 10.97 -5.13
C LEU A 144 -3.94 10.63 -4.40
N GLY A 145 -3.93 9.45 -3.78
CA GLY A 145 -2.72 8.84 -3.22
C GLY A 145 -1.75 8.39 -4.33
N ALA A 146 -0.81 7.50 -4.00
CA ALA A 146 0.25 7.07 -4.91
C ALA A 146 -0.27 6.54 -6.26
N VAL A 147 -1.34 5.73 -6.27
CA VAL A 147 -1.93 5.15 -7.48
C VAL A 147 -2.82 6.16 -8.20
N GLY A 148 -3.80 6.75 -7.48
CA GLY A 148 -4.79 7.63 -8.09
C GLY A 148 -4.19 8.86 -8.77
N LEU A 149 -3.12 9.41 -8.21
CA LEU A 149 -2.34 10.49 -8.81
C LEU A 149 -1.74 10.08 -10.17
N LEU A 150 -1.11 8.90 -10.23
CA LEU A 150 -0.50 8.41 -11.46
C LEU A 150 -1.57 8.11 -12.53
N VAL A 151 -2.70 7.53 -12.12
CA VAL A 151 -3.85 7.28 -13.01
C VAL A 151 -4.42 8.60 -13.55
N ALA A 152 -4.62 9.60 -12.69
CA ALA A 152 -5.13 10.91 -13.08
C ALA A 152 -4.23 11.59 -14.12
N ASN A 153 -2.93 11.59 -13.90
CA ASN A 153 -1.96 12.16 -14.82
C ASN A 153 -1.94 11.42 -16.16
N ALA A 154 -1.92 10.09 -16.14
CA ALA A 154 -1.87 9.27 -17.34
C ALA A 154 -3.16 9.37 -18.17
N ALA A 155 -4.33 9.38 -17.52
CA ALA A 155 -5.61 9.55 -18.21
C ALA A 155 -5.73 10.95 -18.85
N SER A 156 -5.21 11.99 -18.18
CA SER A 156 -5.11 13.33 -18.76
C SER A 156 -4.25 13.33 -20.04
N ALA A 157 -3.12 12.61 -20.03
CA ALA A 157 -2.26 12.46 -21.22
C ALA A 157 -2.93 11.68 -22.36
N LEU A 158 -3.90 10.80 -22.06
CA LEU A 158 -4.74 10.12 -23.05
C LEU A 158 -5.88 11.01 -23.60
N GLY A 159 -5.93 12.28 -23.21
CA GLY A 159 -6.95 13.23 -23.69
C GLY A 159 -8.30 13.13 -22.95
N MET A 160 -8.36 12.49 -21.80
CA MET A 160 -9.55 12.51 -20.95
C MET A 160 -9.65 13.82 -20.15
N ASN A 161 -10.86 14.23 -19.85
CA ASN A 161 -11.10 15.22 -18.81
C ASN A 161 -11.00 14.52 -17.45
N VAL A 162 -10.10 14.97 -16.55
CA VAL A 162 -9.93 14.32 -15.26
C VAL A 162 -10.44 15.21 -14.15
N LEU A 163 -11.32 14.65 -13.30
CA LEU A 163 -11.89 15.28 -12.12
C LEU A 163 -11.51 14.44 -10.89
N GLY A 164 -10.70 14.99 -10.00
CA GLY A 164 -10.16 14.27 -8.85
C GLY A 164 -10.67 14.83 -7.52
N TYR A 165 -10.86 13.95 -6.54
CA TYR A 165 -11.21 14.30 -5.18
C TYR A 165 -10.43 13.44 -4.17
N ASP A 166 -9.77 14.10 -3.23
CA ASP A 166 -9.14 13.49 -2.06
C ASP A 166 -9.05 14.54 -0.94
N PRO A 167 -9.81 14.39 0.15
CA PRO A 167 -9.76 15.34 1.27
C PRO A 167 -8.47 15.29 2.09
N TYR A 168 -7.66 14.24 1.89
CA TYR A 168 -6.41 13.98 2.63
C TYR A 168 -5.16 14.05 1.75
N ILE A 169 -5.26 14.64 0.55
CA ILE A 169 -4.12 14.73 -0.36
C ILE A 169 -2.94 15.44 0.32
N SER A 170 -1.76 14.80 0.27
CA SER A 170 -0.55 15.45 0.77
C SER A 170 -0.11 16.60 -0.16
N VAL A 171 0.62 17.57 0.40
CA VAL A 171 1.20 18.67 -0.39
C VAL A 171 2.09 18.12 -1.50
N ASP A 172 2.92 17.12 -1.20
CA ASP A 172 3.82 16.48 -2.17
C ASP A 172 3.06 15.84 -3.33
N ASN A 173 1.95 15.16 -3.05
CA ASN A 173 1.11 14.58 -4.09
C ASN A 173 0.41 15.66 -4.92
N ALA A 174 -0.06 16.72 -4.29
CA ALA A 174 -0.67 17.84 -5.00
C ALA A 174 0.31 18.51 -5.99
N TRP A 175 1.58 18.66 -5.62
CA TRP A 175 2.63 19.17 -6.51
C TRP A 175 2.95 18.26 -7.70
N LYS A 176 2.69 16.96 -7.59
CA LYS A 176 2.92 15.98 -8.66
C LYS A 176 1.74 15.84 -9.62
N LEU A 177 0.57 16.42 -9.30
CA LEU A 177 -0.60 16.40 -10.17
C LEU A 177 -0.39 17.29 -11.39
N SER A 178 -0.80 16.79 -12.56
CA SER A 178 -0.89 17.60 -13.78
C SER A 178 -1.86 18.77 -13.58
N ARG A 179 -1.52 19.93 -14.08
CA ARG A 179 -2.40 21.11 -14.07
C ARG A 179 -3.71 20.92 -14.83
N ALA A 180 -3.78 19.91 -15.70
CA ALA A 180 -4.98 19.55 -16.45
C ALA A 180 -5.99 18.77 -15.60
N VAL A 181 -5.58 18.19 -14.47
CA VAL A 181 -6.47 17.53 -13.51
C VAL A 181 -7.24 18.58 -12.73
N LYS A 182 -8.58 18.52 -12.79
CA LYS A 182 -9.45 19.44 -12.07
C LYS A 182 -9.77 18.92 -10.68
N HIS A 183 -9.65 19.80 -9.67
CA HIS A 183 -10.06 19.50 -8.32
C HIS A 183 -11.59 19.63 -8.20
N ALA A 184 -12.26 18.58 -7.72
CA ALA A 184 -13.68 18.61 -7.36
C ALA A 184 -13.86 19.13 -5.94
N LYS A 185 -14.96 19.86 -5.70
CA LYS A 185 -15.29 20.39 -4.37
C LYS A 185 -15.81 19.30 -3.42
N SER A 186 -16.30 18.21 -3.96
CA SER A 186 -16.82 17.08 -3.20
C SER A 186 -16.67 15.78 -3.99
N GLU A 187 -16.73 14.67 -3.29
CA GLU A 187 -16.77 13.34 -3.90
C GLU A 187 -18.01 13.16 -4.78
N GLN A 188 -19.16 13.69 -4.33
CA GLN A 188 -20.40 13.64 -5.08
C GLN A 188 -20.28 14.33 -6.45
N GLU A 189 -19.58 15.46 -6.54
CA GLU A 189 -19.30 16.13 -7.80
C GLU A 189 -18.53 15.22 -8.78
N VAL A 190 -17.57 14.44 -8.27
CA VAL A 190 -16.83 13.47 -9.10
C VAL A 190 -17.77 12.38 -9.62
N ILE A 191 -18.58 11.80 -8.72
CA ILE A 191 -19.48 10.67 -9.03
C ILE A 191 -20.52 11.07 -10.09
N GLU A 192 -21.15 12.23 -9.94
CA GLU A 192 -22.20 12.71 -10.84
C GLU A 192 -21.68 13.10 -12.23
N ASN A 193 -20.39 13.46 -12.35
CA ASN A 193 -19.82 13.95 -13.61
C ASN A 193 -18.96 12.95 -14.35
N ALA A 194 -18.65 11.80 -13.78
CA ALA A 194 -17.77 10.81 -14.37
C ALA A 194 -18.47 9.93 -15.42
N ASP A 195 -17.85 9.77 -16.61
CA ASP A 195 -18.19 8.72 -17.57
C ASP A 195 -17.51 7.40 -17.18
N TYR A 196 -16.38 7.50 -16.51
CA TYR A 196 -15.62 6.42 -15.87
C TYR A 196 -15.24 6.88 -14.47
N LEU A 197 -15.51 6.08 -13.46
CA LEU A 197 -15.16 6.34 -12.08
C LEU A 197 -14.14 5.32 -11.62
N THR A 198 -13.00 5.74 -11.10
CA THR A 198 -11.97 4.86 -10.55
C THR A 198 -11.71 5.17 -9.08
N ILE A 199 -11.56 4.10 -8.28
CA ILE A 199 -11.50 4.18 -6.83
C ILE A 199 -10.10 3.79 -6.36
N HIS A 200 -9.46 4.67 -5.56
CA HIS A 200 -8.12 4.49 -5.02
C HIS A 200 -8.04 4.89 -3.53
N VAL A 201 -9.10 4.60 -2.78
CA VAL A 201 -9.16 4.86 -1.33
C VAL A 201 -8.87 3.59 -0.52
N PRO A 202 -8.34 3.71 0.70
CA PRO A 202 -8.17 2.57 1.61
C PRO A 202 -9.52 2.01 2.06
N LEU A 203 -9.51 0.74 2.48
CA LEU A 203 -10.64 0.12 3.15
C LEU A 203 -10.62 0.52 4.64
N THR A 204 -11.66 1.23 5.05
CA THR A 204 -11.95 1.61 6.43
C THR A 204 -13.41 1.30 6.74
N ASP A 205 -13.84 1.46 8.00
CA ASP A 205 -15.26 1.29 8.36
C ASP A 205 -16.16 2.28 7.60
N GLU A 206 -15.66 3.49 7.28
CA GLU A 206 -16.40 4.51 6.52
C GLU A 206 -16.48 4.22 5.02
N THR A 207 -15.48 3.55 4.46
CA THR A 207 -15.40 3.26 3.01
C THR A 207 -15.93 1.87 2.66
N ARG A 208 -16.10 0.99 3.64
CA ARG A 208 -16.66 -0.37 3.44
C ARG A 208 -18.09 -0.28 2.92
N GLY A 209 -18.36 -0.96 1.79
CA GLY A 209 -19.69 -0.98 1.17
C GLY A 209 -20.20 0.38 0.70
N LYS A 210 -19.32 1.36 0.57
CA LYS A 210 -19.69 2.72 0.15
C LYS A 210 -20.30 2.76 -1.25
N PHE A 211 -19.77 1.95 -2.17
CA PHE A 211 -20.29 1.85 -3.54
C PHE A 211 -21.47 0.87 -3.58
N ASN A 212 -22.59 1.31 -3.02
CA ASN A 212 -23.88 0.63 -2.96
C ASN A 212 -24.84 1.19 -4.04
N LEU A 213 -26.03 0.59 -4.16
CA LEU A 213 -27.01 0.95 -5.17
C LEU A 213 -27.48 2.41 -5.08
N ALA A 214 -27.61 2.96 -3.86
CA ALA A 214 -28.01 4.35 -3.66
C ALA A 214 -26.96 5.31 -4.25
N LEU A 215 -25.68 5.07 -4.00
CA LEU A 215 -24.60 5.87 -4.59
C LEU A 215 -24.52 5.64 -6.11
N LEU A 216 -24.60 4.40 -6.58
CA LEU A 216 -24.53 4.08 -8.02
C LEU A 216 -25.62 4.79 -8.83
N LYS A 217 -26.81 4.98 -8.26
CA LYS A 217 -27.91 5.73 -8.89
C LYS A 217 -27.61 7.21 -9.11
N THR A 218 -26.61 7.78 -8.43
CA THR A 218 -26.18 9.18 -8.64
C THR A 218 -25.13 9.32 -9.74
N MET A 219 -24.56 8.22 -10.23
CA MET A 219 -23.62 8.23 -11.36
C MET A 219 -24.33 8.63 -12.67
N LYS A 220 -23.54 9.09 -13.63
CA LYS A 220 -24.07 9.25 -15.00
C LYS A 220 -24.59 7.91 -15.50
N LYS A 221 -25.78 7.93 -16.11
CA LYS A 221 -26.35 6.73 -16.74
C LYS A 221 -25.38 6.11 -17.75
N GLY A 222 -25.08 4.83 -17.57
CA GLY A 222 -24.16 4.11 -18.41
C GLY A 222 -22.68 4.42 -18.16
N ALA A 223 -22.34 5.02 -17.03
CA ALA A 223 -20.95 5.15 -16.59
C ALA A 223 -20.30 3.77 -16.31
N ALA A 224 -18.99 3.73 -16.28
CA ALA A 224 -18.24 2.55 -15.86
C ALA A 224 -17.57 2.79 -14.50
N LEU A 225 -17.60 1.79 -13.62
CA LEU A 225 -16.95 1.80 -12.33
C LEU A 225 -15.73 0.88 -12.33
N LEU A 226 -14.58 1.38 -11.90
CA LEU A 226 -13.32 0.65 -11.80
C LEU A 226 -12.86 0.60 -10.34
N ASN A 227 -12.59 -0.60 -9.82
CA ASN A 227 -12.14 -0.80 -8.45
C ASN A 227 -10.88 -1.65 -8.42
N PHE A 228 -9.74 -1.00 -8.21
CA PHE A 228 -8.41 -1.61 -8.05
C PHE A 228 -7.83 -1.35 -6.66
N ALA A 229 -8.66 -0.91 -5.71
CA ALA A 229 -8.25 -0.67 -4.33
C ALA A 229 -8.53 -1.87 -3.42
N ARG A 230 -9.81 -2.13 -3.08
CA ARG A 230 -10.25 -3.27 -2.26
C ARG A 230 -11.66 -3.71 -2.67
N GLY A 231 -11.90 -5.01 -2.70
CA GLY A 231 -13.19 -5.58 -3.11
C GLY A 231 -14.37 -5.10 -2.26
N GLU A 232 -14.16 -5.02 -0.95
CA GLU A 232 -15.18 -4.67 0.04
C GLU A 232 -15.65 -3.21 0.01
N LEU A 233 -15.02 -2.37 -0.81
CA LEU A 233 -15.52 -1.01 -1.07
C LEU A 233 -16.86 -1.02 -1.82
N ALA A 234 -17.14 -2.07 -2.59
CA ALA A 234 -18.35 -2.23 -3.39
C ALA A 234 -19.28 -3.31 -2.81
N VAL A 235 -20.59 -3.05 -2.85
CA VAL A 235 -21.62 -4.06 -2.52
C VAL A 235 -21.96 -4.82 -3.81
N TYR A 236 -21.52 -6.07 -3.93
CA TYR A 236 -21.61 -6.81 -5.20
C TYR A 236 -23.04 -7.06 -5.68
N ASP A 237 -23.98 -7.33 -4.78
CA ASP A 237 -25.38 -7.50 -5.16
C ASP A 237 -25.97 -6.19 -5.76
N ASP A 238 -25.54 -5.05 -5.24
CA ASP A 238 -25.92 -3.73 -5.74
C ASP A 238 -25.26 -3.40 -7.09
N ILE A 239 -24.01 -3.81 -7.28
CA ILE A 239 -23.31 -3.73 -8.57
C ILE A 239 -24.05 -4.52 -9.65
N ILE A 240 -24.43 -5.76 -9.36
CA ILE A 240 -25.17 -6.63 -10.27
C ILE A 240 -26.53 -6.00 -10.61
N THR A 241 -27.25 -5.49 -9.63
CA THR A 241 -28.51 -4.77 -9.83
C THR A 241 -28.34 -3.55 -10.71
N ALA A 242 -27.31 -2.73 -10.45
CA ALA A 242 -27.03 -1.52 -11.22
C ALA A 242 -26.67 -1.82 -12.70
N LEU A 243 -25.99 -2.94 -12.96
CA LEU A 243 -25.70 -3.42 -14.32
C LEU A 243 -26.99 -3.86 -15.03
N HIS A 244 -27.84 -4.66 -14.36
CA HIS A 244 -29.11 -5.15 -14.93
C HIS A 244 -30.10 -4.01 -15.20
N GLU A 245 -30.16 -3.00 -14.34
CA GLU A 245 -31.01 -1.81 -14.52
C GLU A 245 -30.42 -0.79 -15.51
N GLY A 246 -29.19 -1.01 -16.01
CA GLY A 246 -28.51 -0.11 -16.94
C GLY A 246 -28.13 1.24 -16.31
N ILE A 247 -28.00 1.30 -14.99
CA ILE A 247 -27.48 2.46 -14.25
C ILE A 247 -26.01 2.63 -14.60
N ILE A 248 -25.21 1.57 -14.46
CA ILE A 248 -23.84 1.49 -14.96
C ILE A 248 -23.75 0.49 -16.10
N ARG A 249 -22.80 0.68 -17.00
CA ARG A 249 -22.61 -0.24 -18.15
C ARG A 249 -21.53 -1.29 -17.93
N ARG A 250 -20.56 -1.01 -17.04
CA ARG A 250 -19.42 -1.88 -16.73
C ARG A 250 -19.00 -1.72 -15.28
N TYR A 251 -18.65 -2.84 -14.68
CA TYR A 251 -17.87 -2.89 -13.44
C TYR A 251 -16.58 -3.65 -13.72
N VAL A 252 -15.43 -3.04 -13.42
CA VAL A 252 -14.12 -3.65 -13.62
C VAL A 252 -13.42 -3.70 -12.27
N CYS A 253 -12.93 -4.88 -11.88
CA CYS A 253 -12.23 -5.02 -10.60
C CYS A 253 -11.12 -6.06 -10.66
N ASP A 254 -10.21 -5.96 -9.69
CA ASP A 254 -9.09 -6.89 -9.50
C ASP A 254 -9.37 -7.92 -8.38
N PHE A 255 -10.66 -8.12 -8.05
CA PHE A 255 -11.12 -8.95 -6.93
C PHE A 255 -12.23 -9.91 -7.38
N PRO A 256 -11.89 -10.98 -8.13
CA PRO A 256 -12.86 -11.95 -8.61
C PRO A 256 -13.53 -12.70 -7.44
N THR A 257 -14.83 -12.84 -7.50
CA THR A 257 -15.62 -13.66 -6.58
C THR A 257 -16.64 -14.47 -7.38
N GLU A 258 -17.12 -15.57 -6.82
CA GLU A 258 -18.15 -16.40 -7.46
C GLU A 258 -19.37 -15.58 -7.89
N LYS A 259 -19.77 -14.59 -7.10
CA LYS A 259 -20.91 -13.69 -7.41
C LYS A 259 -20.68 -12.83 -8.66
N LEU A 260 -19.45 -12.44 -8.95
CA LEU A 260 -19.12 -11.52 -10.04
C LEU A 260 -18.76 -12.24 -11.33
N LEU A 261 -18.25 -13.46 -11.24
CA LEU A 261 -17.81 -14.22 -12.43
C LEU A 261 -19.01 -14.56 -13.33
N GLY A 262 -18.85 -14.31 -14.63
CA GLY A 262 -19.90 -14.59 -15.63
C GLY A 262 -21.04 -13.58 -15.67
N VAL A 263 -21.07 -12.56 -14.82
CA VAL A 263 -22.11 -11.52 -14.85
C VAL A 263 -21.89 -10.60 -16.06
N PRO A 264 -22.90 -10.41 -16.94
CA PRO A 264 -22.77 -9.50 -18.07
C PRO A 264 -22.46 -8.07 -17.63
N GLY A 265 -21.41 -7.48 -18.20
CA GLY A 265 -20.96 -6.15 -17.83
C GLY A 265 -19.88 -6.12 -16.74
N VAL A 266 -19.57 -7.23 -16.12
CA VAL A 266 -18.45 -7.36 -15.16
C VAL A 266 -17.18 -7.81 -15.90
N ILE A 267 -16.05 -7.20 -15.57
CA ILE A 267 -14.71 -7.61 -16.01
C ILE A 267 -13.89 -7.82 -14.72
N CYS A 268 -13.60 -9.06 -14.39
CA CYS A 268 -12.75 -9.44 -13.26
C CYS A 268 -11.33 -9.75 -13.76
N ILE A 269 -10.33 -9.09 -13.14
CA ILE A 269 -8.92 -9.37 -13.32
C ILE A 269 -8.45 -10.20 -12.10
N PRO A 270 -7.57 -11.20 -12.26
CA PRO A 270 -7.19 -12.09 -11.17
C PRO A 270 -6.07 -11.51 -10.28
N HIS A 271 -6.33 -10.36 -9.66
CA HIS A 271 -5.46 -9.65 -8.71
C HIS A 271 -4.06 -9.37 -9.26
N LEU A 272 -4.00 -8.80 -10.46
CA LEU A 272 -2.76 -8.51 -11.19
C LEU A 272 -2.19 -7.11 -10.93
N GLY A 273 -2.83 -6.28 -10.11
CA GLY A 273 -2.45 -4.87 -9.92
C GLY A 273 -0.98 -4.66 -9.59
N ALA A 274 -0.38 -5.52 -8.77
CA ALA A 274 1.01 -5.43 -8.36
C ALA A 274 1.90 -6.55 -8.95
N SER A 275 1.37 -7.35 -9.87
CA SER A 275 2.03 -8.58 -10.35
C SER A 275 2.94 -8.30 -11.55
N THR A 276 3.96 -7.46 -11.36
CA THR A 276 5.03 -7.22 -12.33
C THR A 276 6.40 -7.36 -11.65
N PRO A 277 7.44 -7.82 -12.36
CA PRO A 277 8.80 -7.89 -11.80
C PRO A 277 9.27 -6.55 -11.21
N GLU A 278 9.00 -5.44 -11.91
CA GLU A 278 9.41 -4.11 -11.47
C GLU A 278 8.68 -3.67 -10.19
N SER A 279 7.42 -4.07 -10.03
CA SER A 279 6.66 -3.81 -8.79
C SER A 279 7.27 -4.58 -7.61
N GLU A 280 7.66 -5.83 -7.83
CA GLU A 280 8.33 -6.66 -6.82
C GLU A 280 9.67 -6.05 -6.43
N ASP A 281 10.48 -5.69 -7.40
CA ASP A 281 11.78 -5.06 -7.20
C ASP A 281 11.65 -3.73 -6.44
N ASN A 282 10.69 -2.88 -6.81
CA ASN A 282 10.46 -1.62 -6.12
C ASN A 282 10.04 -1.83 -4.65
N CYS A 283 9.23 -2.85 -4.36
CA CYS A 283 8.88 -3.20 -2.99
C CYS A 283 10.12 -3.65 -2.20
N VAL A 284 11.00 -4.44 -2.80
CA VAL A 284 12.23 -4.90 -2.14
C VAL A 284 13.18 -3.75 -1.87
N ARG A 285 13.41 -2.85 -2.86
CA ARG A 285 14.25 -1.66 -2.66
C ARG A 285 13.73 -0.77 -1.53
N MET A 286 12.42 -0.53 -1.50
CA MET A 286 11.79 0.33 -0.50
C MET A 286 11.93 -0.26 0.89
N VAL A 287 11.54 -1.52 1.10
CA VAL A 287 11.62 -2.17 2.42
C VAL A 287 13.05 -2.35 2.91
N ALA A 288 13.99 -2.61 2.00
CA ALA A 288 15.41 -2.70 2.34
C ALA A 288 15.95 -1.36 2.85
N SER A 289 15.58 -0.26 2.19
CA SER A 289 15.93 1.11 2.62
C SER A 289 15.34 1.47 3.98
N GLU A 290 14.10 1.08 4.25
CA GLU A 290 13.41 1.33 5.52
C GLU A 290 14.06 0.56 6.67
N ILE A 291 14.38 -0.72 6.46
CA ILE A 291 15.10 -1.53 7.44
C ILE A 291 16.49 -0.95 7.72
N ASP A 292 17.25 -0.59 6.68
CA ASP A 292 18.59 0.01 6.83
C ASP A 292 18.52 1.30 7.64
N ALA A 293 17.61 2.21 7.31
CA ALA A 293 17.39 3.45 8.04
C ALA A 293 17.06 3.18 9.52
N TYR A 294 16.14 2.25 9.80
CA TYR A 294 15.78 1.90 11.17
C TYR A 294 16.93 1.26 11.94
N LEU A 295 17.67 0.34 11.33
CA LEU A 295 18.81 -0.32 11.99
C LEU A 295 19.98 0.61 12.25
N LYS A 296 20.19 1.64 11.40
CA LYS A 296 21.27 2.62 11.52
C LYS A 296 20.94 3.81 12.40
N THR A 297 19.72 4.35 12.27
CA THR A 297 19.38 5.63 12.87
C THR A 297 18.16 5.61 13.78
N GLY A 298 17.38 4.53 13.76
CA GLY A 298 16.07 4.47 14.43
C GLY A 298 14.97 5.20 13.67
N ALA A 299 15.23 5.72 12.46
CA ALA A 299 14.20 6.35 11.63
C ALA A 299 13.13 5.35 11.22
N VAL A 300 11.88 5.78 11.27
CA VAL A 300 10.71 4.96 10.97
C VAL A 300 9.91 5.63 9.86
N SER A 301 9.81 4.97 8.72
CA SER A 301 8.95 5.36 7.60
C SER A 301 8.08 4.18 7.18
N HIS A 302 6.80 4.44 6.99
CA HIS A 302 5.81 3.43 6.58
C HIS A 302 5.68 2.22 7.51
N SER A 303 5.94 2.40 8.81
CA SER A 303 5.62 1.36 9.78
C SER A 303 4.10 1.21 9.91
N VAL A 304 3.64 -0.02 10.07
CA VAL A 304 2.21 -0.35 10.19
C VAL A 304 1.77 -0.55 11.64
N ASN A 305 2.71 -0.74 12.57
CA ASN A 305 2.42 -0.95 13.98
C ASN A 305 2.94 0.15 14.93
N PHE A 306 3.88 0.99 14.48
CA PHE A 306 4.37 2.15 15.23
C PHE A 306 4.24 3.44 14.39
N PRO A 307 4.34 4.63 15.00
CA PRO A 307 4.27 5.89 14.25
C PRO A 307 5.56 6.16 13.47
N ASP A 308 5.41 6.84 12.33
CA ASP A 308 6.54 7.33 11.56
C ASP A 308 7.25 8.48 12.28
N LEU A 309 8.57 8.46 12.30
CA LEU A 309 9.40 9.54 12.83
C LEU A 309 10.80 9.50 12.21
N ASP A 310 11.43 10.66 12.11
CA ASP A 310 12.80 10.80 11.64
C ASP A 310 13.62 11.57 12.69
N PRO A 311 14.55 10.89 13.40
CA PRO A 311 15.42 11.53 14.38
C PRO A 311 16.68 12.15 13.77
N GLY A 312 16.85 12.08 12.44
CA GLY A 312 18.06 12.48 11.75
C GLY A 312 19.27 11.56 12.00
N ALA A 313 20.45 12.02 11.55
CA ALA A 313 21.70 11.26 11.69
C ALA A 313 22.08 11.03 13.17
N VAL A 314 22.71 9.91 13.46
CA VAL A 314 23.25 9.60 14.80
C VAL A 314 24.56 10.33 14.99
N SER A 315 24.61 11.26 15.97
CA SER A 315 25.79 12.04 16.31
C SER A 315 26.34 11.75 17.72
N CYS A 316 25.53 11.08 18.54
CA CYS A 316 25.85 10.64 19.90
C CYS A 316 25.12 9.33 20.19
N PRO A 317 25.38 8.65 21.32
CA PRO A 317 24.63 7.45 21.66
C PRO A 317 23.13 7.71 21.66
N ARG A 318 22.38 6.85 20.98
CA ARG A 318 20.93 6.97 20.80
C ARG A 318 20.23 5.75 21.36
N MET A 319 19.24 5.96 22.22
CA MET A 319 18.35 4.91 22.72
C MET A 319 17.02 4.98 21.93
N VAL A 320 16.60 3.84 21.40
CA VAL A 320 15.28 3.66 20.77
C VAL A 320 14.47 2.76 21.69
N VAL A 321 13.38 3.28 22.23
CA VAL A 321 12.51 2.57 23.19
C VAL A 321 11.14 2.39 22.59
N LEU A 322 10.71 1.16 22.38
CA LEU A 322 9.36 0.80 21.97
C LEU A 322 8.53 0.49 23.22
N HIS A 323 7.35 1.09 23.35
CA HIS A 323 6.56 0.98 24.57
C HIS A 323 5.07 1.17 24.36
N LYS A 324 4.27 0.87 25.40
CA LYS A 324 2.82 1.14 25.44
C LYS A 324 2.56 2.65 25.49
N ASN A 325 1.55 3.09 24.79
CA ASN A 325 1.08 4.48 24.85
C ASN A 325 0.15 4.69 26.05
N ILE A 326 0.73 4.73 27.25
CA ILE A 326 0.01 4.94 28.51
C ILE A 326 0.72 5.99 29.38
N PRO A 327 0.03 6.62 30.35
CA PRO A 327 0.64 7.61 31.23
C PRO A 327 1.87 7.10 31.98
N ASN A 328 2.78 8.01 32.28
CA ASN A 328 4.01 7.81 33.09
C ASN A 328 5.13 6.99 32.44
N VAL A 329 5.01 6.47 31.22
CA VAL A 329 6.08 5.66 30.60
C VAL A 329 7.30 6.52 30.30
N VAL A 330 7.14 7.64 29.60
CA VAL A 330 8.25 8.54 29.25
C VAL A 330 8.94 9.06 30.51
N SER A 331 8.18 9.49 31.51
CA SER A 331 8.77 9.95 32.80
C SER A 331 9.54 8.83 33.51
N SER A 332 9.05 7.59 33.47
CA SER A 332 9.74 6.44 34.07
C SER A 332 11.07 6.12 33.36
N ILE A 333 11.12 6.28 32.03
CA ILE A 333 12.34 6.11 31.23
C ILE A 333 13.34 7.23 31.57
N THR A 334 12.91 8.50 31.47
CA THR A 334 13.78 9.66 31.66
C THR A 334 14.31 9.78 33.09
N SER A 335 13.52 9.38 34.12
CA SER A 335 13.98 9.33 35.51
C SER A 335 15.15 8.36 35.67
N ARG A 336 15.11 7.16 35.10
CA ARG A 336 16.21 6.18 35.19
C ARG A 336 17.50 6.67 34.54
N ILE A 337 17.36 7.39 33.41
CA ILE A 337 18.50 8.02 32.73
C ILE A 337 19.10 9.12 33.64
N SER A 338 18.24 9.99 34.17
CA SER A 338 18.67 11.09 35.07
C SER A 338 19.31 10.60 36.35
N GLU A 339 18.82 9.53 36.99
CA GLU A 339 19.39 8.89 38.18
C GLU A 339 20.83 8.40 37.95
N ARG A 340 21.23 8.16 36.71
CA ARG A 340 22.59 7.78 36.29
C ARG A 340 23.45 8.98 35.89
N HIS A 341 22.96 10.22 36.09
CA HIS A 341 23.63 11.46 35.70
C HIS A 341 23.94 11.56 34.20
N ILE A 342 23.13 10.89 33.35
CA ILE A 342 23.22 10.95 31.89
C ILE A 342 22.33 12.11 31.42
N ASN A 343 22.89 13.00 30.57
CA ASN A 343 22.13 14.08 29.96
C ASN A 343 21.41 13.63 28.69
N ILE A 344 20.18 14.12 28.49
CA ILE A 344 19.40 13.90 27.27
C ILE A 344 19.61 15.13 26.38
N GLU A 345 20.32 14.95 25.28
CA GLU A 345 20.62 15.99 24.29
C GLU A 345 19.43 16.24 23.33
N GLY A 346 18.65 15.19 23.04
CA GLY A 346 17.48 15.26 22.21
C GLY A 346 16.46 14.17 22.56
N MET A 347 15.19 14.48 22.37
CA MET A 347 14.11 13.52 22.61
C MET A 347 13.01 13.70 21.57
N LEU A 348 12.61 12.58 20.98
CA LEU A 348 11.40 12.47 20.15
C LEU A 348 10.50 11.39 20.73
N ASP A 349 9.23 11.71 20.92
CA ASP A 349 8.21 10.75 21.34
C ASP A 349 7.00 10.86 20.42
N LYS A 350 6.55 9.73 19.89
CA LYS A 350 5.35 9.65 19.08
C LYS A 350 4.57 8.38 19.38
N SER A 351 3.25 8.44 19.21
CA SER A 351 2.35 7.32 19.41
C SER A 351 1.44 7.07 18.21
N ARG A 352 1.05 5.79 18.06
CA ARG A 352 0.05 5.31 17.10
C ARG A 352 -0.84 4.28 17.79
N GLY A 353 -2.07 4.67 18.10
CA GLY A 353 -2.96 3.81 18.87
C GLY A 353 -2.37 3.42 20.23
N PRO A 354 -2.30 2.10 20.55
CA PRO A 354 -1.77 1.62 21.83
C PRO A 354 -0.23 1.60 21.92
N HIS A 355 0.48 1.86 20.84
CA HIS A 355 1.94 1.73 20.75
C HIS A 355 2.62 3.10 20.59
N ALA A 356 3.81 3.23 21.16
CA ALA A 356 4.62 4.42 21.09
C ALA A 356 6.11 4.09 20.93
N ILE A 357 6.84 5.05 20.41
CA ILE A 357 8.29 5.01 20.27
C ILE A 357 8.86 6.30 20.86
N THR A 358 9.83 6.15 21.78
CA THR A 358 10.65 7.25 22.30
C THR A 358 12.08 7.07 21.80
N ILE A 359 12.64 8.09 21.17
CA ILE A 359 14.06 8.16 20.81
C ILE A 359 14.72 9.20 21.68
N LEU A 360 15.85 8.82 22.28
CA LEU A 360 16.62 9.65 23.18
C LEU A 360 18.07 9.69 22.70
N ASP A 361 18.55 10.88 22.34
CA ASP A 361 19.96 11.15 22.11
C ASP A 361 20.59 11.55 23.47
N ILE A 362 21.63 10.86 23.86
CA ILE A 362 22.24 10.99 25.20
C ILE A 362 23.75 11.25 25.11
N ASP A 363 24.33 11.95 26.12
CA ASP A 363 25.74 12.34 26.13
C ASP A 363 26.71 11.20 26.45
N THR A 364 26.20 10.08 26.98
CA THR A 364 27.00 8.97 27.47
C THR A 364 26.42 7.63 27.05
N VAL A 365 27.27 6.69 26.64
CA VAL A 365 26.86 5.31 26.30
C VAL A 365 26.18 4.66 27.52
N PRO A 366 24.93 4.21 27.42
CA PRO A 366 24.19 3.63 28.52
C PRO A 366 24.80 2.28 28.91
N THR A 367 24.86 2.02 30.22
CA THR A 367 25.32 0.72 30.71
C THR A 367 24.29 -0.38 30.47
N ASP A 368 24.73 -1.64 30.38
CA ASP A 368 23.82 -2.81 30.29
C ASP A 368 22.84 -2.86 31.48
N GLY A 369 23.24 -2.34 32.64
CA GLY A 369 22.38 -2.22 33.82
C GLY A 369 21.18 -1.31 33.56
N LEU A 370 21.41 -0.12 32.99
CA LEU A 370 20.36 0.83 32.65
C LEU A 370 19.43 0.26 31.59
N ILE A 371 19.99 -0.37 30.54
CA ILE A 371 19.21 -1.00 29.47
C ILE A 371 18.28 -2.08 30.05
N ARG A 372 18.80 -2.95 30.92
CA ARG A 372 17.99 -3.98 31.61
C ARG A 372 16.90 -3.39 32.49
N GLU A 373 17.18 -2.32 33.23
CA GLU A 373 16.20 -1.64 34.08
C GLU A 373 15.04 -1.02 33.28
N ILE A 374 15.36 -0.42 32.14
CA ILE A 374 14.31 0.14 31.25
C ILE A 374 13.53 -0.98 30.60
N ASN A 375 14.19 -2.04 30.09
CA ASN A 375 13.51 -3.21 29.54
C ASN A 375 12.63 -3.97 30.56
N ALA A 376 12.93 -3.88 31.83
CA ALA A 376 12.15 -4.51 32.90
C ALA A 376 10.84 -3.75 33.23
N LEU A 377 10.63 -2.57 32.67
CA LEU A 377 9.36 -1.85 32.83
C LEU A 377 8.26 -2.60 32.07
N GLU A 378 7.17 -2.93 32.72
CA GLU A 378 6.03 -3.67 32.14
C GLU A 378 5.40 -2.96 30.92
N SER A 379 5.61 -1.65 30.83
CA SER A 379 5.15 -0.81 29.72
C SER A 379 6.11 -0.75 28.54
N VAL A 380 7.34 -1.27 28.65
CA VAL A 380 8.37 -1.26 27.62
C VAL A 380 8.37 -2.59 26.88
N TYR A 381 8.36 -2.54 25.56
CA TYR A 381 8.44 -3.71 24.68
C TYR A 381 9.90 -4.07 24.36
N GLY A 382 10.76 -3.06 24.22
CA GLY A 382 12.15 -3.26 23.89
C GLY A 382 12.97 -1.96 23.86
N VAL A 383 14.28 -2.10 24.13
CA VAL A 383 15.25 -1.02 24.05
C VAL A 383 16.39 -1.42 23.11
N ARG A 384 16.74 -0.52 22.21
CA ARG A 384 17.94 -0.64 21.36
C ARG A 384 18.85 0.57 21.55
N VAL A 385 20.15 0.36 21.42
CA VAL A 385 21.16 1.43 21.49
C VAL A 385 21.90 1.48 20.16
N LEU A 386 22.03 2.68 19.62
CA LEU A 386 22.66 2.96 18.33
C LEU A 386 23.81 3.95 18.54
N GLY A 387 24.78 3.96 17.63
CA GLY A 387 25.89 4.93 17.68
C GLY A 387 26.95 4.62 18.74
N VAL A 388 27.16 3.35 19.11
CA VAL A 388 28.14 2.87 20.07
C VAL A 388 29.20 2.03 19.40
#